data_14f2fb858fe2a99fa2fdf0dc31422946
#
_entry.id   14f2fb858fe2a99fa2fdf0dc31422946
#
_cell.length_a   1.000
_cell.length_b   1.000
_cell.length_c   1.000
_cell.angle_alpha   90.00
_cell.angle_beta   90.00
_cell.angle_gamma   90.00
#
_symmetry.space_group_name_H-M   'P 1'
#
loop_
_entity.id
_entity.type
_entity.pdbx_description
1 polymer ?
#
loop_
_entity_poly.entity_id
_entity_poly.type
_entity_poly.pdbx_seq_one_letter_code
_entity_poly.pdbx_strand_id
1 'polypeptide(L)'
;MRTAVLLFVVGLCVLNAASSLKICAFNVQSFGESKANNKKVMGILLKILSRCDLCLIQEVRDSKGTAIQALVKDLNRFDKSNSYSYVESERLGRKTYKEQYVYIYRNNVLTIKEHYQYPKLEGEGTKEVNICHKCLSGCCYFAVVKDFVLIGQHTCPRNAMKEINELYTVFKGIYKKWKNDVPSYYFVSSTYHHIHFPFWDLNAGCSYVTIKGWGAVRLRSDPKFRWLIGDEQDTTVREKTHCAYDRIIVHGREIISSIVPGSAQPFNFKNYFHLTEEEALQVSDHFPVEVDLKPNSRYLLPKRRILKVERS
;
A
#
# COMPACT_ATOMS: atom_id res chain seq x y z
N MET A 1 11.21 -41.19 -52.54
CA MET A 1 10.23 -40.54 -51.65
C MET A 1 10.92 -40.25 -50.32
N ARG A 2 11.29 -39.00 -50.12
CA ARG A 2 11.90 -38.55 -48.85
C ARG A 2 10.86 -37.70 -48.10
N THR A 3 10.32 -38.26 -47.04
CA THR A 3 9.38 -37.60 -46.15
C THR A 3 10.13 -36.61 -45.28
N ALA A 4 9.89 -35.33 -45.54
CA ALA A 4 10.36 -34.26 -44.67
C ALA A 4 9.46 -34.18 -43.41
N VAL A 5 10.04 -34.50 -42.26
CA VAL A 5 9.42 -34.29 -40.95
C VAL A 5 9.60 -32.83 -40.58
N LEU A 6 8.52 -32.06 -40.67
CA LEU A 6 8.46 -30.67 -40.17
C LEU A 6 8.34 -30.74 -38.64
N LEU A 7 9.44 -30.54 -37.95
CA LEU A 7 9.43 -30.29 -36.50
C LEU A 7 8.92 -28.85 -36.25
N PHE A 8 7.65 -28.74 -35.93
CA PHE A 8 7.09 -27.54 -35.34
C PHE A 8 7.65 -27.40 -33.92
N VAL A 9 8.75 -26.67 -33.77
CA VAL A 9 9.18 -26.17 -32.48
C VAL A 9 8.24 -25.02 -32.11
N VAL A 10 7.16 -25.36 -31.41
CA VAL A 10 6.35 -24.36 -30.70
C VAL A 10 7.23 -23.83 -29.57
N GLY A 11 7.95 -22.75 -29.84
CA GLY A 11 8.63 -21.99 -28.80
C GLY A 11 7.56 -21.44 -27.87
N LEU A 12 7.38 -22.05 -26.70
CA LEU A 12 6.70 -21.42 -25.59
C LEU A 12 7.51 -20.15 -25.22
N CYS A 13 7.16 -19.03 -25.87
CA CYS A 13 7.47 -17.73 -25.32
C CYS A 13 6.69 -17.64 -24.00
N VAL A 14 7.31 -18.02 -22.90
CA VAL A 14 6.89 -17.56 -21.58
C VAL A 14 7.09 -16.05 -21.61
N LEU A 15 6.05 -15.35 -22.03
CA LEU A 15 5.90 -13.93 -21.80
C LEU A 15 5.86 -13.81 -20.27
N ASN A 16 7.01 -13.60 -19.66
CA ASN A 16 7.07 -13.01 -18.33
C ASN A 16 6.43 -11.61 -18.48
N ALA A 17 5.11 -11.58 -18.44
CA ALA A 17 4.38 -10.34 -18.27
C ALA A 17 4.92 -9.76 -16.97
N ALA A 18 5.70 -8.68 -17.06
CA ALA A 18 6.14 -8.00 -15.87
C ALA A 18 4.88 -7.61 -15.12
N SER A 19 4.71 -8.19 -13.95
CA SER A 19 3.56 -7.91 -13.11
C SER A 19 3.66 -6.47 -12.61
N SER A 20 2.51 -5.79 -12.56
CA SER A 20 2.39 -4.51 -11.87
C SER A 20 2.77 -4.70 -10.40
N LEU A 21 3.26 -3.64 -9.76
CA LEU A 21 3.47 -3.61 -8.31
C LEU A 21 2.15 -3.24 -7.63
N LYS A 22 1.55 -4.20 -6.91
CA LYS A 22 0.29 -3.97 -6.20
C LYS A 22 0.52 -3.52 -4.77
N ILE A 23 0.05 -2.32 -4.48
CA ILE A 23 0.09 -1.72 -3.14
C ILE A 23 -1.33 -1.70 -2.56
N CYS A 24 -1.48 -2.17 -1.33
CA CYS A 24 -2.75 -2.24 -0.64
C CYS A 24 -2.69 -1.54 0.72
N ALA A 25 -3.87 -1.18 1.25
CA ALA A 25 -4.05 -0.89 2.66
C ALA A 25 -5.36 -1.46 3.15
N PHE A 26 -5.35 -1.89 4.39
CA PHE A 26 -6.47 -2.57 4.99
C PHE A 26 -6.59 -2.27 6.48
N ASN A 27 -7.66 -1.57 6.87
CA ASN A 27 -8.08 -1.54 8.24
C ASN A 27 -8.70 -2.90 8.59
N VAL A 28 -8.06 -3.65 9.48
CA VAL A 28 -8.50 -5.02 9.85
C VAL A 28 -9.34 -5.01 11.13
N GLN A 29 -9.86 -3.87 11.52
CA GLN A 29 -10.76 -3.71 12.67
C GLN A 29 -10.30 -4.49 13.89
N SER A 30 -9.43 -3.87 14.70
CA SER A 30 -8.97 -4.46 15.96
C SER A 30 -8.28 -5.82 15.82
N PHE A 31 -7.32 -5.93 14.88
CA PHE A 31 -6.54 -7.15 14.71
C PHE A 31 -5.65 -7.44 15.92
N GLY A 32 -5.91 -8.55 16.58
CA GLY A 32 -5.16 -9.01 17.75
C GLY A 32 -5.35 -10.52 17.98
N GLU A 33 -5.03 -10.99 19.18
CA GLU A 33 -5.01 -12.41 19.52
C GLU A 33 -6.33 -13.14 19.19
N SER A 34 -7.49 -12.51 19.43
CA SER A 34 -8.80 -13.10 19.14
C SER A 34 -8.98 -13.42 17.65
N LYS A 35 -8.68 -12.46 16.76
CA LYS A 35 -8.74 -12.68 15.30
C LYS A 35 -7.67 -13.63 14.81
N ALA A 36 -6.45 -13.55 15.35
CA ALA A 36 -5.35 -14.45 15.01
C ALA A 36 -5.64 -15.91 15.36
N ASN A 37 -6.45 -16.16 16.39
CA ASN A 37 -6.88 -17.51 16.77
C ASN A 37 -8.10 -18.01 15.96
N ASN A 38 -8.77 -17.15 15.20
CA ASN A 38 -9.89 -17.53 14.35
C ASN A 38 -9.37 -18.01 12.99
N LYS A 39 -9.35 -19.32 12.78
CA LYS A 39 -8.85 -19.96 11.56
C LYS A 39 -9.53 -19.49 10.28
N LYS A 40 -10.85 -19.21 10.36
CA LYS A 40 -11.62 -18.74 9.19
C LYS A 40 -11.21 -17.32 8.81
N VAL A 41 -11.15 -16.42 9.79
CA VAL A 41 -10.68 -15.04 9.60
C VAL A 41 -9.25 -15.03 9.07
N MET A 42 -8.36 -15.78 9.69
CA MET A 42 -6.97 -15.90 9.23
C MET A 42 -6.88 -16.43 7.80
N GLY A 43 -7.64 -17.46 7.45
CA GLY A 43 -7.66 -17.98 6.07
C GLY A 43 -8.11 -16.96 5.03
N ILE A 44 -9.04 -16.06 5.37
CA ILE A 44 -9.47 -14.96 4.50
C ILE A 44 -8.38 -13.89 4.42
N LEU A 45 -7.79 -13.50 5.55
CA LEU A 45 -6.68 -12.53 5.58
C LEU A 45 -5.49 -12.99 4.74
N LEU A 46 -5.10 -14.26 4.82
CA LEU A 46 -4.01 -14.81 4.00
C LEU A 46 -4.31 -14.67 2.50
N LYS A 47 -5.55 -14.95 2.08
CA LYS A 47 -5.98 -14.78 0.69
C LYS A 47 -5.99 -13.31 0.25
N ILE A 48 -6.36 -12.38 1.12
CA ILE A 48 -6.32 -10.94 0.83
C ILE A 48 -4.88 -10.47 0.70
N LEU A 49 -4.03 -10.78 1.68
CA LEU A 49 -2.65 -10.30 1.75
C LEU A 49 -1.77 -10.88 0.64
N SER A 50 -1.99 -12.14 0.26
CA SER A 50 -1.24 -12.76 -0.84
C SER A 50 -1.51 -12.15 -2.22
N ARG A 51 -2.49 -11.25 -2.35
CA ARG A 51 -2.73 -10.46 -3.58
C ARG A 51 -1.79 -9.27 -3.71
N CYS A 52 -1.22 -8.80 -2.60
CA CYS A 52 -0.48 -7.55 -2.51
C CYS A 52 1.02 -7.78 -2.45
N ASP A 53 1.78 -6.94 -3.12
CA ASP A 53 3.25 -6.91 -2.99
C ASP A 53 3.66 -6.16 -1.73
N LEU A 54 2.85 -5.17 -1.34
CA LEU A 54 2.93 -4.46 -0.08
C LEU A 54 1.52 -4.16 0.43
N CYS A 55 1.25 -4.44 1.70
CA CYS A 55 0.00 -4.11 2.36
C CYS A 55 0.25 -3.40 3.69
N LEU A 56 -0.35 -2.21 3.84
CA LEU A 56 -0.46 -1.55 5.14
C LEU A 56 -1.66 -2.14 5.89
N ILE A 57 -1.42 -2.66 7.07
CA ILE A 57 -2.46 -3.10 8.01
C ILE A 57 -2.63 -2.04 9.09
N GLN A 58 -3.86 -1.64 9.32
CA GLN A 58 -4.26 -0.67 10.33
C GLN A 58 -5.14 -1.32 11.40
N GLU A 59 -5.29 -0.63 12.52
CA GLU A 59 -5.95 -1.14 13.72
C GLU A 59 -5.38 -2.46 14.26
N VAL A 60 -4.06 -2.62 14.20
CA VAL A 60 -3.42 -3.74 14.89
C VAL A 60 -3.41 -3.46 16.39
N ARG A 61 -4.18 -4.23 17.14
CA ARG A 61 -4.39 -4.08 18.59
C ARG A 61 -3.86 -5.30 19.35
N ASP A 62 -2.61 -5.61 19.11
CA ASP A 62 -1.93 -6.74 19.73
C ASP A 62 -0.95 -6.25 20.81
N SER A 63 -1.32 -6.41 22.08
CA SER A 63 -0.47 -6.00 23.19
C SER A 63 0.73 -6.93 23.43
N LYS A 64 0.64 -8.18 22.98
CA LYS A 64 1.68 -9.19 23.15
C LYS A 64 2.65 -9.24 21.97
N GLY A 65 2.30 -8.62 20.83
CA GLY A 65 3.10 -8.65 19.60
C GLY A 65 3.14 -10.00 18.89
N THR A 66 2.25 -10.93 19.24
CA THR A 66 2.27 -12.31 18.72
C THR A 66 1.37 -12.52 17.51
N ALA A 67 0.30 -11.72 17.37
CA ALA A 67 -0.71 -11.89 16.31
C ALA A 67 -0.12 -11.59 14.92
N ILE A 68 0.66 -10.53 14.77
CA ILE A 68 1.34 -10.19 13.51
C ILE A 68 2.40 -11.23 13.15
N GLN A 69 3.17 -11.70 14.12
CA GLN A 69 4.15 -12.76 13.89
C GLN A 69 3.48 -14.04 13.38
N ALA A 70 2.34 -14.43 13.99
CA ALA A 70 1.55 -15.57 13.55
C ALA A 70 1.02 -15.36 12.12
N LEU A 71 0.45 -14.18 11.83
CA LEU A 71 -0.07 -13.84 10.51
C LEU A 71 1.00 -13.93 9.42
N VAL A 72 2.18 -13.33 9.63
CA VAL A 72 3.27 -13.36 8.63
C VAL A 72 3.87 -14.76 8.49
N LYS A 73 3.99 -15.51 9.59
CA LYS A 73 4.41 -16.91 9.54
C LYS A 73 3.46 -17.77 8.72
N ASP A 74 2.15 -17.60 8.91
CA ASP A 74 1.14 -18.35 8.17
C ASP A 74 1.05 -17.88 6.72
N LEU A 75 1.26 -16.58 6.43
CA LEU A 75 1.34 -16.06 5.07
C LEU A 75 2.51 -16.68 4.30
N ASN A 76 3.68 -16.78 4.92
CA ASN A 76 4.86 -17.46 4.34
C ASN A 76 4.64 -18.98 4.12
N ARG A 77 3.75 -19.60 4.88
CA ARG A 77 3.36 -21.00 4.65
C ARG A 77 2.31 -21.15 3.57
N PHE A 78 1.42 -20.17 3.46
CA PHE A 78 0.32 -20.17 2.50
C PHE A 78 0.82 -19.87 1.08
N ASP A 79 1.62 -18.82 0.91
CA ASP A 79 2.20 -18.43 -0.38
C ASP A 79 3.68 -18.82 -0.45
N LYS A 80 3.93 -20.04 -0.89
CA LYS A 80 5.29 -20.59 -1.01
C LYS A 80 6.12 -19.98 -2.15
N SER A 81 5.50 -19.22 -3.03
CA SER A 81 6.16 -18.56 -4.16
C SER A 81 6.84 -17.27 -3.76
N ASN A 82 6.48 -16.71 -2.60
CA ASN A 82 6.97 -15.45 -2.10
C ASN A 82 7.48 -15.59 -0.66
N SER A 83 8.28 -14.62 -0.23
CA SER A 83 8.74 -14.48 1.13
C SER A 83 8.33 -13.11 1.67
N TYR A 84 7.63 -13.10 2.79
CA TYR A 84 7.08 -11.90 3.40
C TYR A 84 7.83 -11.52 4.65
N SER A 85 8.08 -10.23 4.80
CA SER A 85 8.52 -9.58 6.03
C SER A 85 7.57 -8.46 6.39
N TYR A 86 7.76 -7.89 7.57
CA TYR A 86 6.97 -6.76 8.02
C TYR A 86 7.81 -5.74 8.79
N VAL A 87 7.31 -4.51 8.83
CA VAL A 87 7.78 -3.44 9.70
C VAL A 87 6.57 -2.89 10.43
N GLU A 88 6.71 -2.66 11.72
CA GLU A 88 5.62 -2.16 12.56
C GLU A 88 5.99 -0.87 13.29
N SER A 89 4.96 -0.11 13.65
CA SER A 89 5.10 1.07 14.48
C SER A 89 5.19 0.72 15.97
N GLU A 90 5.55 1.71 16.77
CA GLU A 90 5.15 1.72 18.16
C GLU A 90 3.63 1.70 18.30
N ARG A 91 3.15 1.32 19.48
CA ARG A 91 1.72 1.37 19.80
C ARG A 91 1.29 2.80 20.04
N LEU A 92 0.47 3.32 19.14
CA LEU A 92 -0.06 4.68 19.14
C LEU A 92 -1.49 4.70 19.67
N GLY A 93 -1.88 5.72 20.38
CA GLY A 93 -3.23 5.86 20.89
C GLY A 93 -3.31 6.48 22.28
N ARG A 94 -4.53 6.77 22.72
CA ARG A 94 -4.80 7.43 24.01
C ARG A 94 -5.20 6.39 25.06
N LYS A 95 -4.68 6.54 26.26
CA LYS A 95 -5.02 5.70 27.42
C LYS A 95 -4.86 4.20 27.09
N THR A 96 -5.93 3.43 27.23
CA THR A 96 -5.97 1.99 26.94
C THR A 96 -6.19 1.65 25.47
N TYR A 97 -6.70 2.58 24.66
CA TYR A 97 -6.84 2.39 23.23
C TYR A 97 -5.50 2.69 22.55
N LYS A 98 -4.83 1.64 22.10
CA LYS A 98 -3.58 1.73 21.36
C LYS A 98 -3.59 0.75 20.20
N GLU A 99 -3.17 1.23 19.04
CA GLU A 99 -3.04 0.47 17.80
C GLU A 99 -1.65 0.64 17.19
N GLN A 100 -1.31 -0.21 16.26
CA GLN A 100 -0.09 -0.15 15.46
C GLN A 100 -0.43 -0.16 13.99
N TYR A 101 0.50 0.39 13.20
CA TYR A 101 0.56 0.24 11.75
C TYR A 101 1.57 -0.84 11.41
N VAL A 102 1.22 -1.74 10.53
CA VAL A 102 2.10 -2.82 10.11
C VAL A 102 2.15 -2.86 8.58
N TYR A 103 3.34 -2.76 8.02
CA TYR A 103 3.57 -2.92 6.59
C TYR A 103 4.11 -4.32 6.33
N ILE A 104 3.31 -5.15 5.67
CA ILE A 104 3.71 -6.49 5.24
C ILE A 104 4.09 -6.39 3.77
N TYR A 105 5.23 -6.94 3.38
CA TYR A 105 5.75 -6.82 2.02
C TYR A 105 6.49 -8.08 1.58
N ARG A 106 6.51 -8.30 0.26
CA ARG A 106 7.28 -9.37 -0.39
C ARG A 106 8.74 -8.98 -0.50
N ASN A 107 9.64 -9.76 0.12
CA ASN A 107 11.08 -9.50 0.13
C ASN A 107 11.72 -9.60 -1.25
N ASN A 108 11.18 -10.46 -2.11
CA ASN A 108 11.64 -10.62 -3.49
C ASN A 108 11.16 -9.50 -4.43
N VAL A 109 10.27 -8.63 -3.96
CA VAL A 109 9.69 -7.52 -4.73
C VAL A 109 10.15 -6.17 -4.19
N LEU A 110 10.22 -6.01 -2.88
CA LEU A 110 10.47 -4.74 -2.20
C LEU A 110 11.55 -4.87 -1.12
N THR A 111 12.31 -3.80 -0.93
CA THR A 111 13.21 -3.64 0.20
C THR A 111 12.86 -2.36 0.94
N ILE A 112 12.69 -2.46 2.26
CA ILE A 112 12.49 -1.27 3.11
C ILE A 112 13.88 -0.70 3.43
N LYS A 113 14.16 0.51 2.98
CA LYS A 113 15.45 1.18 3.26
C LYS A 113 15.44 1.92 4.59
N GLU A 114 14.34 2.56 4.91
CA GLU A 114 14.20 3.39 6.10
C GLU A 114 12.76 3.38 6.58
N HIS A 115 12.57 3.38 7.88
CA HIS A 115 11.27 3.65 8.50
C HIS A 115 11.43 4.82 9.47
N TYR A 116 10.39 5.64 9.54
CA TYR A 116 10.39 6.82 10.39
C TYR A 116 9.01 7.02 11.00
N GLN A 117 8.95 7.12 12.30
CA GLN A 117 7.74 7.49 13.01
C GLN A 117 7.77 9.00 13.28
N TYR A 118 6.75 9.70 12.79
CA TYR A 118 6.67 11.14 13.01
C TYR A 118 6.49 11.42 14.51
N PRO A 119 7.28 12.33 15.12
CA PRO A 119 7.18 12.61 16.54
C PRO A 119 5.81 13.19 16.89
N LYS A 120 5.34 12.90 18.10
CA LYS A 120 4.14 13.55 18.64
C LYS A 120 4.36 15.04 18.69
N LEU A 121 3.46 15.80 18.09
CA LEU A 121 3.44 17.24 18.28
C LEU A 121 2.91 17.52 19.70
N GLU A 122 3.76 17.98 20.60
CA GLU A 122 3.35 18.47 21.91
C GLU A 122 2.51 19.73 21.74
N GLY A 123 1.26 19.70 22.15
CA GLY A 123 0.32 20.83 22.09
C GLY A 123 -1.13 20.34 22.04
N GLU A 124 -2.00 21.07 22.64
CA GLU A 124 -3.42 20.80 22.89
C GLU A 124 -4.12 19.86 21.90
N GLY A 125 -4.52 18.68 22.41
CA GLY A 125 -5.31 17.71 21.63
C GLY A 125 -4.49 16.75 20.81
N THR A 126 -3.33 16.37 21.35
CA THR A 126 -2.41 15.29 20.94
C THR A 126 -2.91 14.41 19.83
N LYS A 127 -2.38 14.62 18.69
CA LYS A 127 -2.57 13.79 17.52
C LYS A 127 -1.43 12.84 17.39
N GLU A 128 -1.78 11.62 17.28
CA GLU A 128 -0.88 10.56 16.95
C GLU A 128 -0.81 10.48 15.43
N VAL A 129 0.21 11.12 14.88
CA VAL A 129 0.55 11.05 13.47
C VAL A 129 1.88 10.30 13.40
N ASN A 130 2.20 9.28 13.01
CA ASN A 130 2.06 8.17 12.15
C ASN A 130 3.29 7.88 11.32
N ILE A 131 3.45 6.63 11.01
CA ILE A 131 4.63 6.03 10.47
C ILE A 131 4.81 6.38 9.02
N CYS A 132 5.99 6.82 8.72
CA CYS A 132 6.45 7.02 7.39
C CYS A 132 7.49 5.97 7.05
N HIS A 133 7.23 5.18 6.01
CA HIS A 133 8.16 4.18 5.53
C HIS A 133 8.69 4.58 4.17
N LYS A 134 10.01 4.57 4.03
CA LYS A 134 10.66 4.68 2.74
C LYS A 134 10.80 3.30 2.16
N CYS A 135 9.91 2.96 1.24
CA CYS A 135 9.99 1.71 0.52
C CYS A 135 10.82 1.90 -0.75
N LEU A 136 11.78 1.04 -0.95
CA LEU A 136 12.50 0.97 -2.20
C LEU A 136 12.19 -0.33 -2.90
N SER A 137 11.88 -0.26 -4.15
CA SER A 137 11.97 -1.41 -5.03
C SER A 137 13.43 -1.73 -5.32
N GLY A 138 14.18 -2.18 -4.30
CA GLY A 138 15.63 -2.34 -4.37
C GLY A 138 16.12 -3.51 -5.23
N CYS A 139 15.30 -4.51 -5.46
CA CYS A 139 15.60 -5.62 -6.38
C CYS A 139 14.66 -5.68 -7.57
N CYS A 140 13.60 -4.90 -7.58
CA CYS A 140 12.63 -4.96 -8.65
C CYS A 140 12.98 -3.96 -9.74
N TYR A 141 13.77 -4.43 -10.62
CA TYR A 141 13.86 -3.93 -11.98
C TYR A 141 12.49 -3.85 -12.69
N PHE A 142 11.40 -4.19 -12.01
CA PHE A 142 10.09 -4.38 -12.59
C PHE A 142 9.15 -3.18 -12.49
N ALA A 143 9.28 -2.29 -11.50
CA ALA A 143 8.43 -1.10 -11.41
C ALA A 143 9.06 0.15 -12.04
N VAL A 144 8.23 1.00 -12.64
CA VAL A 144 8.69 2.30 -13.22
C VAL A 144 9.23 3.20 -12.12
N VAL A 145 8.57 3.22 -10.97
CA VAL A 145 9.00 3.98 -9.80
C VAL A 145 9.92 3.11 -8.95
N LYS A 146 11.15 3.57 -8.77
CA LYS A 146 12.16 2.82 -8.01
C LYS A 146 12.07 3.09 -6.51
N ASP A 147 11.81 4.33 -6.13
CA ASP A 147 11.80 4.79 -4.75
C ASP A 147 10.52 5.55 -4.47
N PHE A 148 9.82 5.16 -3.43
CA PHE A 148 8.61 5.86 -2.99
C PHE A 148 8.49 5.81 -1.47
N VAL A 149 7.70 6.72 -0.94
CA VAL A 149 7.43 6.82 0.49
C VAL A 149 5.96 6.52 0.73
N LEU A 150 5.67 5.70 1.73
CA LEU A 150 4.32 5.45 2.20
C LEU A 150 4.11 6.12 3.55
N ILE A 151 3.00 6.84 3.70
CA ILE A 151 2.56 7.38 4.98
C ILE A 151 1.26 6.68 5.35
N GLY A 152 1.29 5.87 6.40
CA GLY A 152 0.09 5.28 6.97
C GLY A 152 -0.59 6.25 7.92
N GLN A 153 -1.90 6.42 7.80
CA GLN A 153 -2.73 7.22 8.70
C GLN A 153 -4.07 6.53 8.92
N HIS A 154 -4.47 6.49 10.18
CA HIS A 154 -5.84 6.21 10.58
C HIS A 154 -6.32 7.43 11.39
N THR A 155 -7.27 8.19 10.85
CA THR A 155 -7.77 9.38 11.52
C THR A 155 -8.90 9.03 12.49
N CYS A 156 -8.96 9.75 13.60
CA CYS A 156 -10.11 9.63 14.49
C CYS A 156 -11.37 10.18 13.79
N PRO A 157 -12.47 9.41 13.65
CA PRO A 157 -13.69 9.86 12.97
C PRO A 157 -14.19 11.23 13.45
N ARG A 158 -14.16 11.48 14.77
CA ARG A 158 -14.62 12.74 15.36
C ARG A 158 -13.76 13.96 14.98
N ASN A 159 -12.51 13.74 14.57
CA ASN A 159 -11.53 14.78 14.25
C ASN A 159 -11.00 14.64 12.82
N ALA A 160 -11.61 13.82 11.97
CA ALA A 160 -11.11 13.45 10.65
C ALA A 160 -10.65 14.67 9.83
N MET A 161 -11.49 15.69 9.68
CA MET A 161 -11.13 16.92 8.95
C MET A 161 -9.87 17.59 9.47
N LYS A 162 -9.77 17.75 10.80
CA LYS A 162 -8.61 18.40 11.42
C LYS A 162 -7.35 17.57 11.19
N GLU A 163 -7.44 16.25 11.39
CA GLU A 163 -6.32 15.34 11.25
C GLU A 163 -5.87 15.22 9.79
N ILE A 164 -6.81 15.11 8.84
CA ILE A 164 -6.49 15.13 7.39
C ILE A 164 -5.78 16.43 7.00
N ASN A 165 -6.22 17.57 7.52
CA ASN A 165 -5.57 18.85 7.20
C ASN A 165 -4.16 18.97 7.80
N GLU A 166 -3.92 18.37 8.97
CA GLU A 166 -2.58 18.32 9.58
C GLU A 166 -1.62 17.39 8.82
N LEU A 167 -2.13 16.36 8.13
CA LEU A 167 -1.31 15.52 7.28
C LEU A 167 -0.57 16.31 6.21
N TYR A 168 -1.11 17.43 5.78
CA TYR A 168 -0.39 18.33 4.88
C TYR A 168 0.88 18.90 5.52
N THR A 169 0.84 19.20 6.80
CA THR A 169 2.02 19.66 7.57
C THR A 169 3.03 18.54 7.75
N VAL A 170 2.56 17.34 8.09
CA VAL A 170 3.39 16.12 8.19
C VAL A 170 4.08 15.86 6.86
N PHE A 171 3.32 15.87 5.77
CA PHE A 171 3.85 15.74 4.42
C PHE A 171 5.01 16.70 4.15
N LYS A 172 4.81 18.00 4.43
CA LYS A 172 5.86 19.01 4.21
C LYS A 172 7.11 18.75 5.06
N GLY A 173 6.92 18.33 6.30
CA GLY A 173 8.02 17.98 7.20
C GLY A 173 8.85 16.81 6.68
N ILE A 174 8.17 15.74 6.26
CA ILE A 174 8.79 14.54 5.68
C ILE A 174 9.48 14.88 4.36
N TYR A 175 8.81 15.63 3.49
CA TYR A 175 9.39 16.10 2.22
C TYR A 175 10.69 16.86 2.45
N LYS A 176 10.72 17.78 3.43
CA LYS A 176 11.91 18.55 3.80
C LYS A 176 13.01 17.65 4.36
N LYS A 177 12.68 16.74 5.27
CA LYS A 177 13.62 15.79 5.87
C LYS A 177 14.37 15.01 4.79
N TRP A 178 13.66 14.29 3.95
CA TRP A 178 14.31 13.44 2.96
C TRP A 178 14.88 14.15 1.75
N LYS A 179 14.48 15.39 1.48
CA LYS A 179 15.17 16.22 0.48
C LYS A 179 16.55 16.67 0.96
N ASN A 180 16.72 16.88 2.27
CA ASN A 180 17.96 17.37 2.86
C ASN A 180 18.93 16.24 3.26
N ASP A 181 18.43 15.02 3.47
CA ASP A 181 19.25 13.87 3.87
C ASP A 181 20.03 13.22 2.70
N VAL A 182 19.93 13.78 1.48
CA VAL A 182 20.71 13.33 0.31
C VAL A 182 22.04 14.08 0.27
N PRO A 183 23.18 13.39 0.47
CA PRO A 183 24.50 14.03 0.33
C PRO A 183 24.67 14.67 -1.05
N SER A 184 25.20 15.88 -1.09
CA SER A 184 25.35 16.72 -2.29
C SER A 184 26.18 16.10 -3.43
N TYR A 185 26.93 15.03 -3.20
CA TYR A 185 27.72 14.36 -4.24
C TYR A 185 26.94 13.45 -5.16
N TYR A 186 25.69 13.15 -4.86
CA TYR A 186 24.81 12.37 -5.74
C TYR A 186 23.96 13.22 -6.68
N PHE A 187 24.38 14.45 -6.90
CA PHE A 187 23.65 15.43 -7.72
C PHE A 187 23.62 15.12 -9.23
N VAL A 188 24.19 14.01 -9.67
CA VAL A 188 24.28 13.65 -11.11
C VAL A 188 23.13 12.74 -11.59
N SER A 189 22.23 12.31 -10.72
CA SER A 189 21.05 11.55 -11.14
C SER A 189 19.78 12.22 -10.66
N SER A 190 18.97 12.70 -11.57
CA SER A 190 17.69 13.39 -11.36
C SER A 190 16.59 12.55 -10.69
N THR A 191 16.94 11.49 -9.97
CA THR A 191 16.02 10.45 -9.47
C THR A 191 15.50 10.67 -8.05
N TYR A 192 15.99 11.67 -7.31
CA TYR A 192 15.61 11.87 -5.89
C TYR A 192 14.47 12.86 -5.66
N HIS A 193 13.76 13.30 -6.69
CA HIS A 193 12.65 14.27 -6.54
C HIS A 193 11.28 13.62 -6.34
N HIS A 194 11.22 12.32 -6.06
CA HIS A 194 9.97 11.57 -6.11
C HIS A 194 9.57 11.04 -4.74
N ILE A 195 9.13 11.95 -3.89
CA ILE A 195 8.50 11.59 -2.62
C ILE A 195 7.01 11.41 -2.91
N HIS A 196 6.52 10.19 -2.78
CA HIS A 196 5.17 9.78 -3.15
C HIS A 196 4.45 9.25 -1.92
N PHE A 197 3.29 9.81 -1.62
CA PHE A 197 2.56 9.51 -0.40
C PHE A 197 1.17 8.97 -0.70
N PRO A 198 0.90 7.71 -0.53
CA PRO A 198 -0.46 7.24 -0.34
C PRO A 198 -0.87 7.37 1.12
N PHE A 199 -2.05 7.91 1.36
CA PHE A 199 -2.70 7.95 2.66
C PHE A 199 -3.89 6.98 2.64
N TRP A 200 -4.18 6.34 3.79
CA TRP A 200 -5.17 5.28 3.83
C TRP A 200 -6.30 5.65 4.79
N ASP A 201 -6.95 4.80 5.51
CA ASP A 201 -8.17 5.10 6.28
C ASP A 201 -8.18 6.52 6.92
N LEU A 202 -8.75 7.46 6.19
CA LEU A 202 -8.86 8.85 6.61
C LEU A 202 -10.21 9.14 7.24
N ASN A 203 -11.12 8.15 7.35
CA ASN A 203 -12.51 8.42 7.69
C ASN A 203 -13.08 9.59 6.84
N ALA A 204 -12.63 9.65 5.57
CA ALA A 204 -12.78 10.81 4.68
C ALA A 204 -14.08 10.73 3.90
N GLY A 205 -15.20 10.54 4.56
CA GLY A 205 -16.49 10.42 3.89
C GLY A 205 -17.69 10.53 4.83
N CYS A 206 -18.86 10.50 4.26
CA CYS A 206 -20.16 10.55 4.94
C CYS A 206 -20.25 11.72 5.95
N SER A 207 -20.65 11.43 7.19
CA SER A 207 -20.84 12.45 8.23
C SER A 207 -19.53 12.94 8.85
N TYR A 208 -18.41 12.26 8.65
CA TYR A 208 -17.12 12.63 9.26
C TYR A 208 -16.44 13.79 8.55
N VAL A 209 -16.65 13.92 7.23
CA VAL A 209 -16.18 15.07 6.44
C VAL A 209 -17.34 15.62 5.61
N THR A 210 -17.84 16.78 6.02
CA THR A 210 -18.94 17.44 5.31
C THR A 210 -18.49 18.03 3.98
N ILE A 211 -19.43 18.24 3.05
CA ILE A 211 -19.16 18.88 1.74
C ILE A 211 -18.47 20.24 1.94
N LYS A 212 -18.94 21.04 2.87
CA LYS A 212 -18.32 22.35 3.22
C LYS A 212 -16.91 22.17 3.81
N GLY A 213 -16.71 21.09 4.57
CA GLY A 213 -15.45 20.77 5.19
C GLY A 213 -14.34 20.45 4.19
N TRP A 214 -14.69 19.86 3.05
CA TRP A 214 -13.71 19.54 2.01
C TRP A 214 -12.96 20.76 1.49
N GLY A 215 -13.57 21.94 1.43
CA GLY A 215 -12.93 23.18 1.01
C GLY A 215 -11.76 23.61 1.92
N ALA A 216 -11.76 23.17 3.18
CA ALA A 216 -10.70 23.48 4.15
C ALA A 216 -9.56 22.44 4.16
N VAL A 217 -9.70 21.32 3.44
CA VAL A 217 -8.70 20.26 3.40
C VAL A 217 -7.64 20.56 2.34
N ARG A 218 -6.46 21.00 2.81
CA ARG A 218 -5.33 21.39 1.92
C ARG A 218 -4.87 20.27 0.99
N LEU A 219 -4.92 19.01 1.42
CA LEU A 219 -4.60 17.85 0.57
C LEU A 219 -5.56 17.70 -0.61
N ARG A 220 -6.77 18.29 -0.53
CA ARG A 220 -7.76 18.25 -1.60
C ARG A 220 -7.72 19.49 -2.48
N SER A 221 -7.41 20.64 -1.90
CA SER A 221 -7.33 21.93 -2.61
C SER A 221 -6.01 22.12 -3.35
N ASP A 222 -4.92 21.48 -2.94
CA ASP A 222 -3.63 21.55 -3.63
C ASP A 222 -3.61 20.59 -4.84
N PRO A 223 -3.54 21.11 -6.09
CA PRO A 223 -3.62 20.31 -7.32
C PRO A 223 -2.45 19.34 -7.53
N LYS A 224 -1.40 19.43 -6.71
CA LYS A 224 -0.28 18.50 -6.73
C LYS A 224 -0.63 17.13 -6.15
N PHE A 225 -1.71 17.04 -5.39
CA PHE A 225 -2.23 15.80 -4.84
C PHE A 225 -3.33 15.22 -5.74
N ARG A 226 -3.30 13.92 -5.91
CA ARG A 226 -4.33 13.17 -6.64
C ARG A 226 -4.98 12.16 -5.70
N TRP A 227 -6.30 12.29 -5.56
CA TRP A 227 -7.14 11.34 -4.86
C TRP A 227 -7.57 10.25 -5.84
N LEU A 228 -7.15 9.02 -5.59
CA LEU A 228 -7.37 7.91 -6.51
C LEU A 228 -8.66 7.14 -6.20
N ILE A 229 -9.07 7.13 -4.93
CA ILE A 229 -10.38 6.61 -4.50
C ILE A 229 -11.34 7.79 -4.44
N GLY A 230 -12.38 7.76 -5.26
CA GLY A 230 -13.40 8.81 -5.36
C GLY A 230 -14.38 8.80 -4.18
N ASP A 231 -15.22 9.83 -4.09
CA ASP A 231 -16.20 9.96 -3.00
C ASP A 231 -17.35 8.96 -3.11
N GLU A 232 -17.59 8.46 -4.32
CA GLU A 232 -18.61 7.48 -4.67
C GLU A 232 -18.18 6.03 -4.46
N GLN A 233 -16.90 5.79 -4.19
CA GLN A 233 -16.38 4.43 -4.01
C GLN A 233 -16.60 3.96 -2.57
N ASP A 234 -17.48 2.99 -2.40
CA ASP A 234 -17.76 2.40 -1.09
C ASP A 234 -16.60 1.53 -0.61
N THR A 235 -16.03 1.87 0.53
CA THR A 235 -14.96 1.10 1.19
C THR A 235 -15.43 0.36 2.43
N THR A 236 -16.76 0.26 2.65
CA THR A 236 -17.36 -0.33 3.85
C THR A 236 -18.01 -1.69 3.57
N VAL A 237 -17.88 -2.62 4.51
CA VAL A 237 -18.43 -3.99 4.39
C VAL A 237 -19.93 -4.03 4.69
N ARG A 238 -20.41 -3.15 5.58
CA ARG A 238 -21.80 -3.12 6.00
C ARG A 238 -22.72 -2.70 4.86
N GLU A 239 -23.73 -3.52 4.56
CA GLU A 239 -24.70 -3.27 3.48
C GLU A 239 -25.55 -1.99 3.67
N LYS A 240 -25.64 -1.49 4.90
CA LYS A 240 -26.35 -0.24 5.20
C LYS A 240 -25.46 1.00 5.18
N THR A 241 -24.16 0.83 4.93
CA THR A 241 -23.18 1.92 4.93
C THR A 241 -22.49 1.95 3.58
N HIS A 242 -22.50 3.10 2.92
CA HIS A 242 -21.85 3.31 1.63
C HIS A 242 -20.97 4.55 1.71
N CYS A 243 -19.77 4.38 2.28
CA CYS A 243 -18.89 5.49 2.57
C CYS A 243 -17.47 5.23 2.04
N ALA A 244 -16.87 6.26 1.47
CA ALA A 244 -15.49 6.24 1.05
C ALA A 244 -14.59 6.71 2.21
N TYR A 245 -14.40 5.86 3.22
CA TYR A 245 -13.55 6.17 4.36
C TYR A 245 -12.07 6.03 4.01
N ASP A 246 -11.73 4.99 3.26
CA ASP A 246 -10.38 4.65 2.89
C ASP A 246 -10.00 5.35 1.59
N ARG A 247 -8.85 6.02 1.58
CA ARG A 247 -8.40 6.85 0.46
C ARG A 247 -6.96 6.54 0.09
N ILE A 248 -6.67 6.64 -1.19
CA ILE A 248 -5.33 6.64 -1.75
C ILE A 248 -5.06 8.02 -2.31
N ILE A 249 -4.09 8.74 -1.74
CA ILE A 249 -3.71 10.08 -2.17
C ILE A 249 -2.25 10.08 -2.57
N VAL A 250 -1.95 10.45 -3.79
CA VAL A 250 -0.58 10.44 -4.33
C VAL A 250 -0.11 11.84 -4.68
N HIS A 251 1.20 12.06 -4.54
CA HIS A 251 1.87 13.30 -4.88
C HIS A 251 3.13 13.03 -5.69
N GLY A 252 3.33 13.76 -6.77
CA GLY A 252 4.50 13.67 -7.63
C GLY A 252 4.17 13.10 -9.02
N ARG A 253 4.80 13.67 -10.05
CA ARG A 253 4.50 13.33 -11.45
C ARG A 253 4.80 11.89 -11.80
N GLU A 254 5.92 11.35 -11.30
CA GLU A 254 6.33 9.99 -11.63
C GLU A 254 5.37 8.94 -11.09
N ILE A 255 4.99 9.03 -9.80
CA ILE A 255 4.02 8.08 -9.26
C ILE A 255 2.69 8.18 -9.99
N ILE A 256 2.21 9.41 -10.23
CA ILE A 256 0.94 9.63 -10.92
C ILE A 256 0.98 8.99 -12.32
N SER A 257 2.08 9.16 -13.06
CA SER A 257 2.25 8.56 -14.39
C SER A 257 2.47 7.04 -14.36
N SER A 258 2.98 6.51 -13.23
CA SER A 258 3.21 5.08 -13.05
C SER A 258 1.96 4.30 -12.65
N ILE A 259 0.89 4.94 -12.23
CA ILE A 259 -0.35 4.26 -11.88
C ILE A 259 -0.96 3.60 -13.12
N VAL A 260 -1.39 2.37 -12.96
CA VAL A 260 -2.21 1.69 -13.96
C VAL A 260 -3.61 2.31 -13.94
N PRO A 261 -4.09 2.89 -15.03
CA PRO A 261 -5.41 3.52 -15.06
C PRO A 261 -6.52 2.56 -14.60
N GLY A 262 -7.40 3.03 -13.71
CA GLY A 262 -8.52 2.24 -13.19
C GLY A 262 -8.16 1.17 -12.17
N SER A 263 -6.88 1.05 -11.76
CA SER A 263 -6.46 0.03 -10.79
C SER A 263 -6.73 0.42 -9.33
N ALA A 264 -6.91 1.71 -9.06
CA ALA A 264 -7.20 2.17 -7.71
C ALA A 264 -8.67 1.90 -7.36
N GLN A 265 -8.91 0.97 -6.45
CA GLN A 265 -10.27 0.53 -6.12
C GLN A 265 -10.33 -0.16 -4.75
N PRO A 266 -11.51 -0.20 -4.12
CA PRO A 266 -11.77 -1.10 -3.01
C PRO A 266 -11.81 -2.56 -3.50
N PHE A 267 -11.21 -3.47 -2.77
CA PHE A 267 -11.34 -4.91 -3.02
C PHE A 267 -12.47 -5.50 -2.20
N ASN A 268 -13.63 -5.66 -2.81
CA ASN A 268 -14.80 -6.27 -2.18
C ASN A 268 -14.57 -7.79 -1.96
N PHE A 269 -13.84 -8.12 -0.90
CA PHE A 269 -13.54 -9.51 -0.54
C PHE A 269 -14.77 -10.31 -0.12
N LYS A 270 -15.83 -9.63 0.37
CA LYS A 270 -17.11 -10.27 0.69
C LYS A 270 -17.69 -10.94 -0.56
N ASN A 271 -17.85 -10.17 -1.62
CA ASN A 271 -18.39 -10.71 -2.88
C ASN A 271 -17.42 -11.68 -3.54
N TYR A 272 -16.12 -11.35 -3.54
CA TYR A 272 -15.10 -12.18 -4.19
C TYR A 272 -14.96 -13.58 -3.58
N PHE A 273 -15.13 -13.71 -2.26
CA PHE A 273 -15.07 -14.99 -1.55
C PHE A 273 -16.47 -15.56 -1.22
N HIS A 274 -17.53 -14.96 -1.73
CA HIS A 274 -18.92 -15.38 -1.50
C HIS A 274 -19.30 -15.48 0.00
N LEU A 275 -18.89 -14.48 0.79
CA LEU A 275 -19.14 -14.42 2.22
C LEU A 275 -20.48 -13.73 2.48
N THR A 276 -21.14 -14.14 3.56
CA THR A 276 -22.24 -13.34 4.13
C THR A 276 -21.70 -12.04 4.74
N GLU A 277 -22.57 -11.07 4.98
CA GLU A 277 -22.17 -9.83 5.66
C GLU A 277 -21.56 -10.13 7.03
N GLU A 278 -22.18 -11.03 7.79
CA GLU A 278 -21.70 -11.43 9.12
C GLU A 278 -20.29 -12.04 9.07
N GLU A 279 -20.04 -12.93 8.13
CA GLU A 279 -18.72 -13.54 7.94
C GLU A 279 -17.67 -12.53 7.53
N ALA A 280 -18.02 -11.59 6.65
CA ALA A 280 -17.12 -10.52 6.23
C ALA A 280 -16.82 -9.55 7.39
N LEU A 281 -17.81 -9.22 8.21
CA LEU A 281 -17.65 -8.37 9.40
C LEU A 281 -16.77 -9.01 10.49
N GLN A 282 -16.66 -10.33 10.53
CA GLN A 282 -15.68 -10.97 11.41
C GLN A 282 -14.24 -10.65 10.97
N VAL A 283 -14.01 -10.40 9.69
CA VAL A 283 -12.70 -10.00 9.16
C VAL A 283 -12.49 -8.51 9.38
N SER A 284 -13.37 -7.67 8.85
CA SER A 284 -13.34 -6.22 9.02
C SER A 284 -14.67 -5.59 8.58
N ASP A 285 -14.93 -4.36 9.04
CA ASP A 285 -15.98 -3.48 8.52
C ASP A 285 -15.50 -2.57 7.38
N HIS A 286 -14.22 -2.66 6.98
CA HIS A 286 -13.64 -2.01 5.82
C HIS A 286 -13.29 -3.01 4.72
N PHE A 287 -13.37 -2.59 3.46
CA PHE A 287 -12.69 -3.25 2.35
C PHE A 287 -11.27 -2.75 2.22
N PRO A 288 -10.28 -3.63 1.88
CA PRO A 288 -8.96 -3.16 1.47
C PRO A 288 -9.08 -2.24 0.26
N VAL A 289 -8.26 -1.20 0.21
CA VAL A 289 -8.05 -0.40 -1.01
C VAL A 289 -6.74 -0.79 -1.66
N GLU A 290 -6.72 -0.87 -2.98
CA GLU A 290 -5.57 -1.33 -3.75
C GLU A 290 -5.28 -0.42 -4.94
N VAL A 291 -4.02 -0.38 -5.38
CA VAL A 291 -3.56 0.30 -6.59
C VAL A 291 -2.40 -0.45 -7.21
N ASP A 292 -2.35 -0.48 -8.54
CA ASP A 292 -1.26 -1.07 -9.30
C ASP A 292 -0.34 -0.01 -9.89
N LEU A 293 0.97 -0.20 -9.75
CA LEU A 293 1.98 0.60 -10.43
C LEU A 293 2.53 -0.18 -11.63
N LYS A 294 2.68 0.53 -12.74
CA LYS A 294 3.17 -0.03 -14.02
C LYS A 294 4.54 -0.68 -13.87
N PRO A 295 4.77 -1.80 -14.55
CA PRO A 295 6.09 -2.41 -14.64
C PRO A 295 7.05 -1.52 -15.45
N ASN A 296 8.35 -1.63 -15.16
CA ASN A 296 9.38 -0.93 -15.92
C ASN A 296 9.61 -1.61 -17.28
N SER A 297 9.18 -0.97 -18.35
CA SER A 297 9.29 -1.50 -19.71
C SER A 297 10.72 -1.80 -20.18
N ARG A 298 11.76 -1.19 -19.58
CA ARG A 298 13.17 -1.44 -19.93
C ARG A 298 13.61 -2.88 -19.66
N TYR A 299 12.91 -3.60 -18.79
CA TYR A 299 13.19 -4.98 -18.44
C TYR A 299 12.28 -5.99 -19.15
N LEU A 300 11.31 -5.50 -19.95
CA LEU A 300 10.41 -6.34 -20.75
C LEU A 300 11.02 -6.79 -22.08
N LEU A 301 12.08 -6.15 -22.54
CA LEU A 301 12.72 -6.52 -23.79
C LEU A 301 13.74 -7.65 -23.54
N PRO A 302 13.61 -8.79 -24.22
CA PRO A 302 14.66 -9.79 -24.22
C PRO A 302 15.94 -9.11 -24.70
N LYS A 303 17.04 -9.29 -23.96
CA LYS A 303 18.36 -8.82 -24.40
C LYS A 303 18.58 -9.37 -25.82
N ARG A 304 18.48 -8.52 -26.84
CA ARG A 304 18.92 -8.88 -28.18
C ARG A 304 20.39 -9.24 -28.05
N ARG A 305 20.73 -10.53 -28.14
CA ARG A 305 22.10 -10.95 -28.38
C ARG A 305 22.50 -10.33 -29.70
N ILE A 306 23.39 -9.35 -29.63
CA ILE A 306 24.10 -8.88 -30.80
C ILE A 306 25.04 -10.02 -31.14
N LEU A 307 24.62 -10.86 -32.09
CA LEU A 307 25.55 -11.77 -32.76
C LEU A 307 26.51 -10.89 -33.53
N LYS A 308 27.75 -10.74 -33.02
CA LYS A 308 28.84 -10.26 -33.82
C LYS A 308 29.07 -11.30 -34.91
N VAL A 309 28.66 -10.98 -36.11
CA VAL A 309 29.13 -11.69 -37.31
C VAL A 309 30.55 -11.28 -37.52
N GLU A 310 31.49 -12.12 -37.11
CA GLU A 310 32.89 -11.98 -37.57
C GLU A 310 32.88 -12.30 -39.06
N ARG A 311 33.16 -11.32 -39.88
CA ARG A 311 33.47 -11.52 -41.29
C ARG A 311 34.91 -12.02 -41.37
N SER A 312 35.06 -13.27 -41.80
CA SER A 312 36.27 -13.83 -42.34
C SER A 312 36.62 -13.21 -43.69
#